data_2e11b56648eadcaa4ead4c4327d6db35
#
_entry.id   2e11b56648eadcaa4ead4c4327d6db35
#
_cell.length_a   1.000
_cell.length_b   1.000
_cell.length_c   1.000
_cell.angle_alpha   90.00
_cell.angle_beta   90.00
_cell.angle_gamma   90.00
#
_symmetry.space_group_name_H-M   'P 1'
#
loop_
_entity.id
_entity.type
_entity.pdbx_description
1 polymer ?
#
loop_
_entity_poly.entity_id
_entity_poly.type
_entity_poly.pdbx_seq_one_letter_code
_entity_poly.pdbx_strand_id
1 'polypeptide(L)'
;GLTVNYYDHQFPIRIESYSQVLTHQIGKLRKKLGRNDPDFVKLLGLLYAVKYIPSVAEGRERYDQISFIKGMLWELWNQNQDIREYFEENINTFNGIPGKPESFDLLDKLLADQFFRLAFWKVGNEELNYRRFFTVNDLISLRVEDEKVFNTTHSLIMRLFKEEKITGLRIDHIDGLYDPSQYLLRLRERNNDAYIVVEKILELHEDLPVNWPVQGTTGYDFLNYVNGLLCEALNQKEFDRIYSRFIGDLITSDQLIDEKQRLIVEKHLAGDIDNLA
;
A
#
# COMPACT_ATOMS: atom_id res chain seq x y z
N GLY A 1 -3.24 -1.06 -22.20
CA GLY A 1 -4.25 -0.13 -21.70
C GLY A 1 -3.68 1.27 -21.51
N LEU A 2 -4.54 2.25 -21.21
CA LEU A 2 -4.11 3.61 -20.90
C LEU A 2 -3.51 3.68 -19.49
N THR A 3 -2.37 4.39 -19.36
CA THR A 3 -1.64 4.59 -18.10
C THR A 3 -1.26 6.05 -17.93
N VAL A 4 -1.13 6.47 -16.69
CA VAL A 4 -0.43 7.71 -16.34
C VAL A 4 0.99 7.34 -15.95
N ASN A 5 1.97 7.96 -16.58
CA ASN A 5 3.38 7.69 -16.32
C ASN A 5 3.98 8.84 -15.50
N TYR A 6 4.70 8.49 -14.43
CA TYR A 6 5.47 9.43 -13.62
C TYR A 6 6.85 8.85 -13.40
N TYR A 7 7.85 9.36 -14.09
CA TYR A 7 9.18 8.75 -14.21
C TYR A 7 9.06 7.26 -14.60
N ASP A 8 9.62 6.34 -13.82
CA ASP A 8 9.57 4.89 -14.06
C ASP A 8 8.27 4.22 -13.61
N HIS A 9 7.37 4.97 -12.94
CA HIS A 9 6.11 4.44 -12.45
C HIS A 9 5.00 4.54 -13.51
N GLN A 10 4.23 3.45 -13.64
CA GLN A 10 3.08 3.37 -14.54
C GLN A 10 1.81 3.09 -13.73
N PHE A 11 0.89 4.03 -13.73
CA PHE A 11 -0.38 3.91 -13.01
C PHE A 11 -1.50 3.65 -14.01
N PRO A 12 -2.12 2.46 -14.02
CA PRO A 12 -3.25 2.20 -14.90
C PRO A 12 -4.45 3.05 -14.50
N ILE A 13 -5.06 3.74 -15.46
CA ILE A 13 -6.30 4.47 -15.21
C ILE A 13 -7.49 3.52 -15.20
N ARG A 14 -8.51 3.87 -14.41
CA ARG A 14 -9.74 3.09 -14.35
C ARG A 14 -10.45 3.09 -15.71
N ILE A 15 -11.08 1.98 -16.04
CA ILE A 15 -11.69 1.79 -17.36
C ILE A 15 -12.78 2.81 -17.66
N GLU A 16 -13.53 3.24 -16.66
CA GLU A 16 -14.60 4.24 -16.80
C GLU A 16 -14.07 5.58 -17.33
N SER A 17 -12.82 5.92 -16.98
CA SER A 17 -12.17 7.17 -17.44
C SER A 17 -11.68 7.08 -18.90
N TYR A 18 -11.65 5.89 -19.51
CA TYR A 18 -11.28 5.75 -20.93
C TYR A 18 -12.19 6.59 -21.83
N SER A 19 -13.48 6.69 -21.47
CA SER A 19 -14.43 7.51 -22.23
C SER A 19 -14.04 8.99 -22.27
N GLN A 20 -13.41 9.54 -21.21
CA GLN A 20 -12.98 10.94 -21.20
C GLN A 20 -11.90 11.20 -22.26
N VAL A 21 -10.91 10.31 -22.36
CA VAL A 21 -9.83 10.42 -23.33
C VAL A 21 -10.32 10.09 -24.75
N LEU A 22 -11.02 8.97 -24.89
CA LEU A 22 -11.37 8.41 -26.20
C LEU A 22 -12.63 9.02 -26.86
N THR A 23 -13.40 9.86 -26.14
CA THR A 23 -14.47 10.67 -26.74
C THR A 23 -14.08 12.11 -27.00
N HIS A 24 -12.89 12.54 -26.54
CA HIS A 24 -12.44 13.91 -26.73
C HIS A 24 -12.37 14.22 -28.22
N GLN A 25 -13.09 15.25 -28.66
CA GLN A 25 -13.19 15.64 -30.07
C GLN A 25 -13.65 14.53 -31.05
N ILE A 26 -14.44 13.54 -30.59
CA ILE A 26 -14.90 12.40 -31.42
C ILE A 26 -15.60 12.82 -32.72
N GLY A 27 -16.12 14.04 -32.80
CA GLY A 27 -16.66 14.62 -34.01
C GLY A 27 -15.64 14.74 -35.14
N LYS A 28 -14.35 14.89 -34.86
CA LYS A 28 -13.29 14.88 -35.88
C LYS A 28 -13.16 13.51 -36.53
N LEU A 29 -13.09 12.46 -35.70
CA LEU A 29 -12.99 11.09 -36.17
C LEU A 29 -14.22 10.70 -36.99
N ARG A 30 -15.43 11.09 -36.55
CA ARG A 30 -16.67 10.86 -37.29
C ARG A 30 -16.67 11.53 -38.69
N LYS A 31 -16.06 12.73 -38.80
CA LYS A 31 -15.93 13.40 -40.11
C LYS A 31 -14.94 12.72 -41.03
N LYS A 32 -13.87 12.12 -40.45
CA LYS A 32 -12.80 11.44 -41.20
C LYS A 32 -13.23 10.06 -41.70
N LEU A 33 -13.83 9.22 -40.87
CA LEU A 33 -14.27 7.87 -41.20
C LEU A 33 -15.68 7.78 -41.80
N GLY A 34 -16.57 8.67 -41.38
CA GLY A 34 -18.00 8.58 -41.69
C GLY A 34 -18.80 7.94 -40.53
N ARG A 35 -20.12 8.28 -40.49
CA ARG A 35 -21.01 7.85 -39.41
C ARG A 35 -21.25 6.31 -39.39
N ASN A 36 -21.22 5.70 -40.56
CA ASN A 36 -21.58 4.29 -40.76
C ASN A 36 -20.34 3.41 -40.94
N ASP A 37 -19.14 3.94 -40.75
CA ASP A 37 -17.90 3.17 -40.80
C ASP A 37 -17.91 2.07 -39.74
N PRO A 38 -17.60 0.81 -40.08
CA PRO A 38 -17.67 -0.32 -39.15
C PRO A 38 -16.80 -0.15 -37.91
N ASP A 39 -15.58 0.38 -38.06
CA ASP A 39 -14.63 0.56 -36.96
C ASP A 39 -15.07 1.73 -36.08
N PHE A 40 -15.62 2.79 -36.65
CA PHE A 40 -16.21 3.88 -35.88
C PHE A 40 -17.42 3.41 -35.08
N VAL A 41 -18.31 2.61 -35.66
CA VAL A 41 -19.48 2.01 -34.96
C VAL A 41 -19.01 1.08 -33.84
N LYS A 42 -17.99 0.25 -34.12
CA LYS A 42 -17.37 -0.64 -33.12
C LYS A 42 -16.79 0.17 -31.95
N LEU A 43 -16.05 1.24 -32.21
CA LEU A 43 -15.52 2.13 -31.17
C LEU A 43 -16.64 2.72 -30.30
N LEU A 44 -17.70 3.24 -30.92
CA LEU A 44 -18.86 3.79 -30.18
C LEU A 44 -19.52 2.72 -29.29
N GLY A 45 -19.67 1.50 -29.80
CA GLY A 45 -20.22 0.37 -29.04
C GLY A 45 -19.37 0.04 -27.82
N LEU A 46 -18.03 0.02 -27.96
CA LEU A 46 -17.11 -0.23 -26.85
C LEU A 46 -17.17 0.89 -25.79
N LEU A 47 -17.17 2.16 -26.23
CA LEU A 47 -17.31 3.30 -25.33
C LEU A 47 -18.66 3.33 -24.60
N TYR A 48 -19.70 2.84 -25.25
CA TYR A 48 -21.01 2.66 -24.62
C TYR A 48 -20.98 1.53 -23.59
N ALA A 49 -20.35 0.39 -23.92
CA ALA A 49 -20.21 -0.74 -23.00
C ALA A 49 -19.44 -0.39 -21.71
N VAL A 50 -18.48 0.54 -21.78
CA VAL A 50 -17.76 1.02 -20.58
C VAL A 50 -18.71 1.57 -19.52
N LYS A 51 -19.85 2.16 -19.89
CA LYS A 51 -20.84 2.72 -18.95
C LYS A 51 -21.60 1.65 -18.17
N TYR A 52 -21.60 0.41 -18.66
CA TYR A 52 -22.35 -0.71 -18.09
C TYR A 52 -21.42 -1.78 -17.48
N ILE A 53 -20.16 -1.45 -17.28
CA ILE A 53 -19.23 -2.36 -16.58
C ILE A 53 -19.73 -2.58 -15.16
N PRO A 54 -19.83 -3.85 -14.69
CA PRO A 54 -20.25 -4.17 -13.34
C PRO A 54 -19.44 -3.47 -12.25
N SER A 55 -20.01 -3.34 -11.07
CA SER A 55 -19.36 -2.74 -9.92
C SER A 55 -18.10 -3.52 -9.50
N VAL A 56 -17.23 -2.90 -8.67
CA VAL A 56 -16.02 -3.55 -8.14
C VAL A 56 -16.37 -4.81 -7.34
N ALA A 57 -17.55 -4.88 -6.72
CA ALA A 57 -18.01 -6.05 -5.96
C ALA A 57 -18.25 -7.31 -6.82
N GLU A 58 -18.49 -7.15 -8.13
CA GLU A 58 -18.75 -8.23 -9.09
C GLU A 58 -17.46 -8.71 -9.77
N GLY A 59 -16.40 -8.87 -9.03
CA GLY A 59 -15.00 -8.98 -9.41
C GLY A 59 -14.68 -9.76 -10.71
N ARG A 60 -15.19 -10.99 -10.90
CA ARG A 60 -14.86 -11.81 -12.09
C ARG A 60 -15.53 -11.30 -13.36
N GLU A 61 -16.81 -11.01 -13.30
CA GLU A 61 -17.55 -10.50 -14.46
C GLU A 61 -17.00 -9.14 -14.91
N ARG A 62 -16.72 -8.26 -13.94
CA ARG A 62 -16.05 -6.99 -14.20
C ARG A 62 -14.69 -7.19 -14.90
N TYR A 63 -13.87 -8.12 -14.41
CA TYR A 63 -12.56 -8.40 -15.00
C TYR A 63 -12.67 -8.88 -16.44
N ASP A 64 -13.59 -9.82 -16.72
CA ASP A 64 -13.79 -10.39 -18.05
C ASP A 64 -14.26 -9.32 -19.04
N GLN A 65 -15.21 -8.46 -18.65
CA GLN A 65 -15.68 -7.35 -19.48
C GLN A 65 -14.59 -6.30 -19.74
N ILE A 66 -13.81 -5.92 -18.73
CA ILE A 66 -12.66 -5.00 -18.89
C ILE A 66 -11.64 -5.57 -19.85
N SER A 67 -11.31 -6.84 -19.71
CA SER A 67 -10.33 -7.53 -20.56
C SER A 67 -10.80 -7.58 -22.01
N PHE A 68 -12.08 -7.88 -22.24
CA PHE A 68 -12.69 -7.84 -23.55
C PHE A 68 -12.62 -6.43 -24.18
N ILE A 69 -13.08 -5.41 -23.49
CA ILE A 69 -13.09 -4.02 -23.98
C ILE A 69 -11.66 -3.56 -24.33
N LYS A 70 -10.71 -3.81 -23.45
CA LYS A 70 -9.30 -3.46 -23.70
C LYS A 70 -8.71 -4.20 -24.89
N GLY A 71 -9.05 -5.47 -25.06
CA GLY A 71 -8.65 -6.28 -26.22
C GLY A 71 -9.19 -5.71 -27.52
N MET A 72 -10.48 -5.37 -27.58
CA MET A 72 -11.11 -4.80 -28.75
C MET A 72 -10.62 -3.38 -29.10
N LEU A 73 -10.35 -2.54 -28.10
CA LEU A 73 -9.72 -1.23 -28.30
C LEU A 73 -8.29 -1.37 -28.84
N TRP A 74 -7.54 -2.37 -28.37
CA TRP A 74 -6.20 -2.67 -28.87
C TRP A 74 -6.23 -3.17 -30.31
N GLU A 75 -7.22 -3.97 -30.68
CA GLU A 75 -7.44 -4.43 -32.06
C GLU A 75 -7.71 -3.23 -32.98
N LEU A 76 -8.63 -2.33 -32.62
CA LEU A 76 -8.90 -1.12 -33.40
C LEU A 76 -7.66 -0.25 -33.56
N TRP A 77 -6.88 -0.06 -32.49
CA TRP A 77 -5.61 0.65 -32.55
C TRP A 77 -4.63 0.07 -33.57
N ASN A 78 -4.51 -1.26 -33.63
CA ASN A 78 -3.56 -1.93 -34.52
C ASN A 78 -4.03 -1.98 -35.97
N GLN A 79 -5.34 -2.13 -36.20
CA GLN A 79 -5.90 -2.38 -37.52
C GLN A 79 -6.30 -1.09 -38.27
N ASN A 80 -6.66 -0.02 -37.57
CA ASN A 80 -7.15 1.20 -38.16
C ASN A 80 -6.22 2.38 -37.82
N GLN A 81 -5.52 2.88 -38.84
CA GLN A 81 -4.56 3.99 -38.68
C GLN A 81 -5.26 5.28 -38.25
N ASP A 82 -6.45 5.58 -38.77
CA ASP A 82 -7.18 6.82 -38.43
C ASP A 82 -7.62 6.82 -36.96
N ILE A 83 -8.00 5.68 -36.42
CA ILE A 83 -8.34 5.50 -35.00
C ILE A 83 -7.06 5.62 -34.15
N ARG A 84 -5.95 5.05 -34.59
CA ARG A 84 -4.66 5.17 -33.89
C ARG A 84 -4.23 6.63 -33.78
N GLU A 85 -4.19 7.34 -34.89
CA GLU A 85 -3.82 8.76 -34.95
C GLU A 85 -4.74 9.60 -34.04
N TYR A 86 -6.04 9.33 -34.08
CA TYR A 86 -7.01 10.00 -33.21
C TYR A 86 -6.77 9.74 -31.72
N PHE A 87 -6.44 8.52 -31.33
CA PHE A 87 -6.11 8.21 -29.93
C PHE A 87 -4.82 8.91 -29.50
N GLU A 88 -3.80 8.91 -30.34
CA GLU A 88 -2.54 9.60 -30.08
C GLU A 88 -2.71 11.11 -29.94
N GLU A 89 -3.51 11.73 -30.82
CA GLU A 89 -3.84 13.17 -30.72
C GLU A 89 -4.54 13.48 -29.39
N ASN A 90 -5.49 12.65 -28.96
CA ASN A 90 -6.18 12.85 -27.70
C ASN A 90 -5.24 12.67 -26.50
N ILE A 91 -4.40 11.63 -26.49
CA ILE A 91 -3.41 11.42 -25.44
C ILE A 91 -2.47 12.62 -25.35
N ASN A 92 -1.97 13.10 -26.49
CA ASN A 92 -1.09 14.28 -26.53
C ASN A 92 -1.80 15.54 -26.02
N THR A 93 -3.10 15.69 -26.30
CA THR A 93 -3.89 16.79 -25.77
C THR A 93 -4.04 16.74 -24.26
N PHE A 94 -4.26 15.54 -23.70
CA PHE A 94 -4.34 15.34 -22.25
C PHE A 94 -2.98 15.51 -21.55
N ASN A 95 -1.87 15.21 -22.22
CA ASN A 95 -0.52 15.42 -21.66
C ASN A 95 -0.16 16.90 -21.47
N GLY A 96 -0.90 17.81 -22.06
CA GLY A 96 -0.64 19.25 -21.94
C GLY A 96 0.64 19.72 -22.62
N ILE A 97 0.99 20.96 -22.40
CA ILE A 97 2.18 21.62 -22.99
C ILE A 97 3.00 22.22 -21.84
N PRO A 98 4.27 21.83 -21.66
CA PRO A 98 5.13 22.44 -20.66
C PRO A 98 5.19 23.98 -20.79
N GLY A 99 5.04 24.66 -19.66
CA GLY A 99 5.01 26.11 -19.61
C GLY A 99 3.63 26.75 -19.84
N LYS A 100 2.58 25.93 -20.08
CA LYS A 100 1.17 26.40 -20.21
C LYS A 100 0.30 25.67 -19.20
N PRO A 101 0.15 26.17 -17.95
CA PRO A 101 -0.60 25.50 -16.88
C PRO A 101 -2.02 25.08 -17.29
N GLU A 102 -2.76 25.93 -17.97
CA GLU A 102 -4.14 25.68 -18.42
C GLU A 102 -4.28 24.51 -19.41
N SER A 103 -3.19 24.09 -20.06
CA SER A 103 -3.22 22.94 -20.95
C SER A 103 -3.28 21.59 -20.23
N PHE A 104 -3.04 21.59 -18.91
CA PHE A 104 -3.10 20.40 -18.06
C PHE A 104 -4.46 20.15 -17.41
N ASP A 105 -5.43 21.05 -17.58
CA ASP A 105 -6.78 20.93 -16.96
C ASP A 105 -7.47 19.60 -17.27
N LEU A 106 -7.29 19.07 -18.48
CA LEU A 106 -7.85 17.77 -18.87
C LEU A 106 -7.19 16.61 -18.13
N LEU A 107 -5.88 16.66 -17.97
CA LEU A 107 -5.12 15.64 -17.22
C LEU A 107 -5.47 15.71 -15.74
N ASP A 108 -5.54 16.90 -15.16
CA ASP A 108 -5.87 17.12 -13.77
C ASP A 108 -7.26 16.56 -13.43
N LYS A 109 -8.24 16.87 -14.27
CA LYS A 109 -9.58 16.31 -14.17
C LYS A 109 -9.60 14.78 -14.31
N LEU A 110 -8.82 14.22 -15.24
CA LEU A 110 -8.69 12.77 -15.41
C LEU A 110 -8.10 12.12 -14.16
N LEU A 111 -7.07 12.73 -13.56
CA LEU A 111 -6.41 12.25 -12.35
C LEU A 111 -7.32 12.30 -11.13
N ALA A 112 -8.15 13.33 -11.01
CA ALA A 112 -9.11 13.46 -9.92
C ALA A 112 -10.16 12.35 -9.89
N ASP A 113 -10.42 11.71 -11.03
CA ASP A 113 -11.40 10.62 -11.16
C ASP A 113 -10.79 9.21 -10.91
N GLN A 114 -9.52 9.09 -10.55
CA GLN A 114 -8.89 7.78 -10.38
C GLN A 114 -9.12 7.19 -8.99
N PHE A 115 -8.85 5.87 -8.84
CA PHE A 115 -8.83 5.19 -7.54
C PHE A 115 -7.57 5.48 -6.72
N PHE A 116 -6.61 6.16 -7.32
CA PHE A 116 -5.36 6.59 -6.68
C PHE A 116 -5.24 8.11 -6.78
N ARG A 117 -4.49 8.70 -5.87
CA ARG A 117 -4.13 10.11 -5.88
C ARG A 117 -2.62 10.23 -5.97
N LEU A 118 -2.12 10.88 -7.02
CA LEU A 118 -0.71 11.26 -7.08
C LEU A 118 -0.50 12.47 -6.18
N ALA A 119 0.30 12.31 -5.15
CA ALA A 119 0.54 13.33 -4.14
C ALA A 119 1.99 13.32 -3.68
N PHE A 120 2.44 14.43 -3.12
CA PHE A 120 3.73 14.47 -2.46
C PHE A 120 3.76 13.47 -1.30
N TRP A 121 4.85 12.72 -1.14
CA TRP A 121 4.95 11.61 -0.20
C TRP A 121 4.58 11.94 1.26
N LYS A 122 4.79 13.21 1.69
CA LYS A 122 4.41 13.66 3.05
C LYS A 122 2.91 13.65 3.30
N VAL A 123 2.09 13.80 2.26
CA VAL A 123 0.63 13.70 2.37
C VAL A 123 0.20 12.32 2.87
N GLY A 124 1.02 11.30 2.61
CA GLY A 124 0.82 9.96 3.15
C GLY A 124 0.84 9.86 4.68
N ASN A 125 1.34 10.87 5.40
CA ASN A 125 1.26 10.88 6.86
C ASN A 125 -0.12 11.30 7.40
N GLU A 126 -0.93 11.94 6.56
CA GLU A 126 -2.22 12.53 6.97
C GLU A 126 -3.42 11.87 6.28
N GLU A 127 -3.25 11.38 5.04
CA GLU A 127 -4.38 10.99 4.20
C GLU A 127 -4.31 9.56 3.64
N LEU A 128 -3.56 8.63 4.27
CA LEU A 128 -3.56 7.24 3.81
C LEU A 128 -4.85 6.51 4.17
N ASN A 129 -5.33 5.68 3.24
CA ASN A 129 -6.48 4.80 3.43
C ASN A 129 -6.10 3.31 3.44
N TYR A 130 -4.83 3.00 3.72
CA TYR A 130 -4.34 1.63 3.91
C TYR A 130 -3.35 1.58 5.06
N ARG A 131 -3.28 0.44 5.75
CA ARG A 131 -2.29 0.19 6.79
C ARG A 131 -0.93 -0.08 6.18
N ARG A 132 0.12 0.50 6.73
CA ARG A 132 1.51 0.35 6.26
C ARG A 132 2.41 -0.11 7.39
N PHE A 133 3.57 -0.63 7.03
CA PHE A 133 4.64 -0.92 7.99
C PHE A 133 5.31 0.38 8.40
N PHE A 134 5.16 0.77 9.67
CA PHE A 134 5.60 2.08 10.18
C PHE A 134 5.08 3.24 9.30
N THR A 135 5.99 4.10 8.83
CA THR A 135 5.68 5.23 7.94
C THR A 135 6.14 5.00 6.49
N VAL A 136 6.42 3.75 6.11
CA VAL A 136 6.91 3.40 4.77
C VAL A 136 5.74 3.19 3.81
N ASN A 137 5.51 4.14 2.91
CA ASN A 137 4.37 4.15 2.00
C ASN A 137 4.31 2.94 1.06
N ASP A 138 5.47 2.37 0.70
CA ASP A 138 5.56 1.24 -0.24
C ASP A 138 5.31 -0.12 0.42
N LEU A 139 5.26 -0.17 1.75
CA LEU A 139 5.06 -1.41 2.51
C LEU A 139 3.63 -1.48 3.06
N ILE A 140 2.72 -1.92 2.22
CA ILE A 140 1.33 -2.16 2.60
C ILE A 140 1.20 -3.38 3.50
N SER A 141 0.46 -3.25 4.61
CA SER A 141 0.13 -4.38 5.50
C SER A 141 -0.91 -5.29 4.88
N LEU A 142 -0.69 -6.59 4.94
CA LEU A 142 -1.63 -7.59 4.48
C LEU A 142 -2.59 -8.01 5.60
N ARG A 143 -3.84 -8.27 5.23
CA ARG A 143 -4.89 -8.72 6.15
C ARG A 143 -4.75 -10.21 6.44
N VAL A 144 -3.71 -10.58 7.21
CA VAL A 144 -3.36 -12.00 7.48
C VAL A 144 -4.35 -12.70 8.43
N GLU A 145 -5.23 -11.97 9.12
CA GLU A 145 -6.36 -12.54 9.86
C GLU A 145 -7.39 -13.21 8.93
N ASP A 146 -7.48 -12.80 7.66
CA ASP A 146 -8.21 -13.52 6.63
C ASP A 146 -7.49 -14.83 6.28
N GLU A 147 -8.20 -15.96 6.41
CA GLU A 147 -7.62 -17.29 6.21
C GLU A 147 -7.09 -17.50 4.79
N LYS A 148 -7.74 -16.95 3.78
CA LYS A 148 -7.30 -17.05 2.39
C LYS A 148 -6.00 -16.28 2.16
N VAL A 149 -5.88 -15.09 2.75
CA VAL A 149 -4.65 -14.28 2.71
C VAL A 149 -3.53 -15.03 3.43
N PHE A 150 -3.77 -15.51 4.65
CA PHE A 150 -2.81 -16.30 5.42
C PHE A 150 -2.30 -17.49 4.60
N ASN A 151 -3.19 -18.33 4.08
CA ASN A 151 -2.83 -19.52 3.30
C ASN A 151 -2.02 -19.18 2.05
N THR A 152 -2.34 -18.07 1.37
CA THR A 152 -1.63 -17.65 0.16
C THR A 152 -0.22 -17.16 0.50
N THR A 153 -0.08 -16.30 1.49
CA THR A 153 1.22 -15.70 1.87
C THR A 153 2.16 -16.69 2.52
N HIS A 154 1.64 -17.68 3.25
CA HIS A 154 2.43 -18.69 3.96
C HIS A 154 2.67 -19.98 3.16
N SER A 155 2.13 -20.09 1.95
CA SER A 155 2.24 -21.32 1.14
C SER A 155 3.68 -21.78 0.90
N LEU A 156 4.60 -20.85 0.64
CA LEU A 156 6.03 -21.15 0.47
C LEU A 156 6.65 -21.68 1.78
N ILE A 157 6.37 -21.00 2.89
CA ILE A 157 6.91 -21.36 4.22
C ILE A 157 6.45 -22.76 4.61
N MET A 158 5.15 -23.05 4.44
CA MET A 158 4.58 -24.37 4.72
C MET A 158 5.20 -25.48 3.85
N ARG A 159 5.48 -25.17 2.58
CA ARG A 159 6.20 -26.10 1.70
C ARG A 159 7.63 -26.37 2.19
N LEU A 160 8.36 -25.33 2.59
CA LEU A 160 9.75 -25.49 3.10
C LEU A 160 9.81 -26.31 4.37
N PHE A 161 8.85 -26.20 5.29
CA PHE A 161 8.71 -27.09 6.44
C PHE A 161 8.45 -28.53 6.00
N LYS A 162 7.50 -28.77 5.11
CA LYS A 162 7.18 -30.09 4.61
C LYS A 162 8.36 -30.76 3.90
N GLU A 163 9.21 -29.97 3.26
CA GLU A 163 10.44 -30.42 2.60
C GLU A 163 11.63 -30.52 3.58
N GLU A 164 11.42 -30.30 4.88
CA GLU A 164 12.44 -30.31 5.95
C GLU A 164 13.62 -29.35 5.69
N LYS A 165 13.38 -28.28 4.91
CA LYS A 165 14.41 -27.28 4.58
C LYS A 165 14.57 -26.21 5.65
N ILE A 166 13.57 -26.05 6.49
CA ILE A 166 13.57 -25.16 7.66
C ILE A 166 12.96 -25.90 8.85
N THR A 167 13.43 -25.57 10.05
CA THR A 167 12.95 -26.17 11.31
C THR A 167 12.36 -25.13 12.26
N GLY A 168 12.50 -23.85 11.94
CA GLY A 168 12.01 -22.77 12.80
C GLY A 168 11.69 -21.50 12.02
N LEU A 169 11.05 -20.57 12.72
CA LEU A 169 10.65 -19.27 12.22
C LEU A 169 11.03 -18.15 13.19
N ARG A 170 11.50 -17.05 12.66
CA ARG A 170 11.51 -15.77 13.33
C ARG A 170 10.36 -14.94 12.75
N ILE A 171 9.42 -14.55 13.60
CA ILE A 171 8.31 -13.70 13.21
C ILE A 171 8.68 -12.26 13.53
N ASP A 172 8.83 -11.47 12.48
CA ASP A 172 9.13 -10.04 12.54
C ASP A 172 7.87 -9.25 12.86
N HIS A 173 8.00 -8.18 13.66
CA HIS A 173 6.95 -7.20 13.93
C HIS A 173 5.60 -7.81 14.32
N ILE A 174 5.60 -8.75 15.27
CA ILE A 174 4.37 -9.44 15.72
C ILE A 174 3.31 -8.46 16.27
N ASP A 175 3.74 -7.35 16.89
CA ASP A 175 2.87 -6.30 17.42
C ASP A 175 2.10 -5.53 16.33
N GLY A 176 2.55 -5.61 15.08
CA GLY A 176 1.88 -5.01 13.93
C GLY A 176 0.63 -5.75 13.46
N LEU A 177 0.35 -6.94 13.98
CA LEU A 177 -0.81 -7.74 13.60
C LEU A 177 -2.08 -7.33 14.36
N TYR A 178 -3.23 -7.54 13.74
CA TYR A 178 -4.54 -7.30 14.35
C TYR A 178 -4.80 -8.24 15.53
N ASP A 179 -4.48 -9.53 15.38
CA ASP A 179 -4.58 -10.56 16.41
C ASP A 179 -3.33 -11.47 16.38
N PRO A 180 -2.27 -11.09 17.12
CA PRO A 180 -1.06 -11.87 17.22
C PRO A 180 -1.27 -13.29 17.73
N SER A 181 -2.18 -13.46 18.70
CA SER A 181 -2.47 -14.78 19.31
C SER A 181 -3.06 -15.74 18.29
N GLN A 182 -4.06 -15.29 17.53
CA GLN A 182 -4.68 -16.10 16.47
C GLN A 182 -3.66 -16.45 15.38
N TYR A 183 -2.82 -15.50 14.99
CA TYR A 183 -1.77 -15.75 13.98
C TYR A 183 -0.80 -16.84 14.42
N LEU A 184 -0.30 -16.77 15.65
CA LEU A 184 0.63 -17.75 16.20
C LEU A 184 0.00 -19.14 16.40
N LEU A 185 -1.27 -19.19 16.82
CA LEU A 185 -2.03 -20.45 16.91
C LEU A 185 -2.16 -21.10 15.53
N ARG A 186 -2.52 -20.33 14.50
CA ARG A 186 -2.58 -20.84 13.11
C ARG A 186 -1.25 -21.37 12.60
N LEU A 187 -0.14 -20.69 12.92
CA LEU A 187 1.19 -21.17 12.57
C LEU A 187 1.50 -22.50 13.28
N ARG A 188 1.19 -22.60 14.58
CA ARG A 188 1.43 -23.78 15.40
C ARG A 188 0.59 -24.96 14.93
N GLU A 189 -0.68 -24.77 14.64
CA GLU A 189 -1.56 -25.81 14.10
C GLU A 189 -1.03 -26.44 12.79
N ARG A 190 -0.36 -25.63 11.97
CA ARG A 190 0.21 -26.08 10.70
C ARG A 190 1.58 -26.74 10.85
N ASN A 191 2.32 -26.45 11.91
CA ASN A 191 3.67 -26.92 12.18
C ASN A 191 3.89 -27.08 13.68
N ASN A 192 3.42 -28.20 14.23
CA ASN A 192 3.47 -28.45 15.68
C ASN A 192 4.87 -28.38 16.29
N ASP A 193 5.88 -28.86 15.55
CA ASP A 193 7.26 -29.00 16.04
C ASP A 193 8.15 -27.83 15.67
N ALA A 194 7.64 -26.80 15.00
CA ALA A 194 8.44 -25.66 14.59
C ALA A 194 8.99 -24.88 15.80
N TYR A 195 10.26 -24.53 15.75
CA TYR A 195 10.85 -23.58 16.68
C TYR A 195 10.46 -22.15 16.27
N ILE A 196 9.62 -21.49 17.07
CA ILE A 196 9.09 -20.16 16.74
C ILE A 196 9.59 -19.15 17.78
N VAL A 197 10.27 -18.10 17.31
CA VAL A 197 10.59 -16.92 18.11
C VAL A 197 9.96 -15.70 17.49
N VAL A 198 9.56 -14.74 18.32
CA VAL A 198 8.90 -13.52 17.89
C VAL A 198 9.78 -12.30 18.15
N GLU A 199 9.76 -11.36 17.21
CA GLU A 199 10.31 -10.05 17.47
C GLU A 199 9.28 -9.26 18.29
N LYS A 200 9.52 -9.26 19.59
CA LYS A 200 8.79 -8.44 20.55
C LYS A 200 9.78 -7.82 21.51
N ILE A 201 9.73 -6.50 21.61
CA ILE A 201 10.54 -5.74 22.55
C ILE A 201 9.73 -5.65 23.84
N LEU A 202 10.13 -6.43 24.84
CA LEU A 202 9.49 -6.42 26.15
C LEU A 202 10.03 -5.27 27.00
N GLU A 203 9.14 -4.60 27.72
CA GLU A 203 9.55 -3.69 28.78
C GLU A 203 10.10 -4.45 30.01
N LEU A 204 10.71 -3.75 30.95
CA LEU A 204 11.41 -4.36 32.08
C LEU A 204 10.52 -5.28 32.94
N HIS A 205 9.22 -5.02 32.98
CA HIS A 205 8.23 -5.77 33.77
C HIS A 205 7.15 -6.41 32.90
N GLU A 206 7.40 -6.55 31.60
CA GLU A 206 6.51 -7.18 30.66
C GLU A 206 6.97 -8.59 30.34
N ASP A 207 6.05 -9.55 30.36
CA ASP A 207 6.28 -10.93 29.96
C ASP A 207 5.54 -11.24 28.66
N LEU A 208 6.03 -12.22 27.90
CA LEU A 208 5.27 -12.76 26.77
C LEU A 208 3.95 -13.36 27.26
N PRO A 209 2.82 -13.15 26.54
CA PRO A 209 1.56 -13.79 26.86
C PRO A 209 1.72 -15.31 26.95
N VAL A 210 1.26 -15.89 28.09
CA VAL A 210 1.42 -17.33 28.40
C VAL A 210 0.74 -18.25 27.38
N ASN A 211 -0.25 -17.73 26.67
CA ASN A 211 -0.98 -18.45 25.63
C ASN A 211 -0.35 -18.38 24.24
N TRP A 212 0.76 -17.68 24.08
CA TRP A 212 1.48 -17.67 22.80
C TRP A 212 2.29 -18.96 22.63
N PRO A 213 2.03 -19.76 21.59
CA PRO A 213 2.70 -21.04 21.37
C PRO A 213 4.09 -20.85 20.73
N VAL A 214 4.96 -20.09 21.39
CA VAL A 214 6.31 -19.72 20.92
C VAL A 214 7.36 -20.13 21.93
N GLN A 215 8.62 -20.22 21.51
CA GLN A 215 9.76 -20.56 22.39
C GLN A 215 10.34 -19.33 23.09
N GLY A 216 10.03 -18.13 22.62
CA GLY A 216 10.53 -16.88 23.22
C GLY A 216 10.62 -15.74 22.24
N THR A 217 11.35 -14.69 22.66
CA THR A 217 11.64 -13.51 21.84
C THR A 217 12.90 -13.70 20.99
N THR A 218 13.20 -12.72 20.15
CA THR A 218 14.46 -12.67 19.38
C THR A 218 15.68 -12.20 20.20
N GLY A 219 15.50 -11.91 21.50
CA GLY A 219 16.57 -11.63 22.44
C GLY A 219 16.76 -10.15 22.84
N TYR A 220 15.80 -9.28 22.60
CA TYR A 220 15.85 -7.89 23.09
C TYR A 220 15.84 -7.82 24.62
N ASP A 221 15.11 -8.69 25.29
CA ASP A 221 15.12 -8.89 26.73
C ASP A 221 16.50 -9.29 27.24
N PHE A 222 17.15 -10.26 26.58
CA PHE A 222 18.53 -10.64 26.91
C PHE A 222 19.51 -9.46 26.75
N LEU A 223 19.38 -8.67 25.68
CA LEU A 223 20.19 -7.47 25.46
C LEU A 223 19.99 -6.47 26.60
N ASN A 224 18.77 -6.26 27.07
CA ASN A 224 18.46 -5.38 28.18
C ASN A 224 19.14 -5.86 29.49
N TYR A 225 19.14 -7.16 29.77
CA TYR A 225 19.83 -7.71 30.93
C TYR A 225 21.36 -7.53 30.83
N VAL A 226 21.95 -7.80 29.67
CA VAL A 226 23.40 -7.60 29.46
C VAL A 226 23.78 -6.13 29.63
N ASN A 227 23.01 -5.21 29.05
CA ASN A 227 23.25 -3.77 29.21
C ASN A 227 23.12 -3.34 30.68
N GLY A 228 22.13 -3.88 31.40
CA GLY A 228 21.94 -3.62 32.83
C GLY A 228 23.13 -4.06 33.70
N LEU A 229 23.77 -5.19 33.38
CA LEU A 229 24.97 -5.66 34.09
C LEU A 229 26.14 -4.70 33.96
N LEU A 230 26.23 -3.93 32.91
CA LEU A 230 27.30 -2.97 32.66
C LEU A 230 27.00 -1.56 33.17
N CYS A 231 25.83 -1.35 33.77
CA CYS A 231 25.38 -0.05 34.29
C CYS A 231 25.41 -0.06 35.84
N GLU A 232 26.16 0.85 36.45
CA GLU A 232 26.12 1.08 37.89
C GLU A 232 25.01 2.08 38.25
N ALA A 233 23.89 1.57 38.76
CA ALA A 233 22.68 2.34 39.05
C ALA A 233 22.90 3.44 40.08
N LEU A 234 23.89 3.30 41.00
CA LEU A 234 24.24 4.28 42.00
C LEU A 234 24.73 5.62 41.38
N ASN A 235 25.23 5.56 40.16
CA ASN A 235 25.72 6.73 39.43
C ASN A 235 24.64 7.52 38.70
N GLN A 236 23.38 7.08 38.71
CA GLN A 236 22.28 7.71 37.97
C GLN A 236 22.23 9.24 38.19
N LYS A 237 22.25 9.73 39.46
CA LYS A 237 22.18 11.14 39.77
C LYS A 237 23.29 11.97 39.15
N GLU A 238 24.50 11.41 39.08
CA GLU A 238 25.64 12.10 38.47
C GLU A 238 25.52 12.15 36.96
N PHE A 239 25.04 11.09 36.31
CA PHE A 239 24.75 11.09 34.89
C PHE A 239 23.64 12.09 34.55
N ASP A 240 22.54 12.12 35.31
CA ASP A 240 21.44 13.08 35.12
C ASP A 240 21.96 14.53 35.24
N ARG A 241 22.84 14.80 36.17
CA ARG A 241 23.47 16.13 36.35
C ARG A 241 24.36 16.52 35.15
N ILE A 242 25.16 15.57 34.65
CA ILE A 242 26.01 15.80 33.48
C ILE A 242 25.15 16.01 32.24
N TYR A 243 24.13 15.18 32.04
CA TYR A 243 23.22 15.30 30.92
C TYR A 243 22.43 16.59 30.92
N SER A 244 21.83 16.97 32.05
CA SER A 244 21.08 18.21 32.19
C SER A 244 21.95 19.44 31.89
N ARG A 245 23.23 19.42 32.31
CA ARG A 245 24.18 20.49 31.97
C ARG A 245 24.49 20.51 30.48
N PHE A 246 24.57 19.34 29.83
CA PHE A 246 24.87 19.26 28.41
C PHE A 246 23.72 19.76 27.55
N ILE A 247 22.47 19.39 27.87
CA ILE A 247 21.28 19.81 27.11
C ILE A 247 20.77 21.20 27.52
N GLY A 248 21.21 21.73 28.67
CA GLY A 248 20.74 23.01 29.18
C GLY A 248 19.34 23.01 29.81
N ASP A 249 18.80 21.81 30.08
CA ASP A 249 17.44 21.62 30.60
C ASP A 249 17.38 20.47 31.62
N LEU A 250 16.32 20.45 32.42
CA LEU A 250 16.01 19.39 33.39
C LEU A 250 14.79 18.61 32.88
N ILE A 251 15.01 17.55 32.10
CA ILE A 251 13.95 16.67 31.61
C ILE A 251 14.14 15.26 32.19
N THR A 252 13.08 14.69 32.73
CA THR A 252 13.10 13.28 33.17
C THR A 252 12.87 12.33 31.99
N SER A 253 13.27 11.08 32.14
CA SER A 253 13.01 10.04 31.12
C SER A 253 11.52 9.92 30.81
N ASP A 254 10.66 9.92 31.82
CA ASP A 254 9.22 9.78 31.66
C ASP A 254 8.60 10.97 30.90
N GLN A 255 9.05 12.20 31.22
CA GLN A 255 8.61 13.38 30.48
C GLN A 255 9.05 13.34 29.01
N LEU A 256 10.27 12.89 28.75
CA LEU A 256 10.78 12.74 27.39
C LEU A 256 10.00 11.68 26.60
N ILE A 257 9.71 10.54 27.23
CA ILE A 257 8.92 9.47 26.61
C ILE A 257 7.52 9.98 26.25
N ASP A 258 6.79 10.60 27.20
CA ASP A 258 5.45 11.14 26.96
C ASP A 258 5.46 12.19 25.83
N GLU A 259 6.42 13.11 25.83
CA GLU A 259 6.56 14.10 24.76
C GLU A 259 6.78 13.46 23.39
N LYS A 260 7.66 12.45 23.31
CA LYS A 260 7.96 11.79 22.03
C LYS A 260 6.82 10.89 21.56
N GLN A 261 6.12 10.22 22.45
CA GLN A 261 4.90 9.46 22.11
C GLN A 261 3.82 10.39 21.54
N ARG A 262 3.56 11.54 22.18
CA ARG A 262 2.63 12.56 21.66
C ARG A 262 3.04 13.06 20.29
N LEU A 263 4.33 13.36 20.10
CA LEU A 263 4.85 13.81 18.81
C LEU A 263 4.57 12.79 17.68
N ILE A 264 4.77 11.50 17.96
CA ILE A 264 4.52 10.44 16.97
C ILE A 264 3.03 10.33 16.67
N VAL A 265 2.18 10.34 17.70
CA VAL A 265 0.72 10.29 17.55
C VAL A 265 0.22 11.47 16.71
N GLU A 266 0.63 12.68 17.05
CA GLU A 266 0.14 13.90 16.41
C GLU A 266 0.66 14.10 14.98
N LYS A 267 1.92 13.70 14.71
CA LYS A 267 2.55 13.99 13.41
C LYS A 267 2.59 12.85 12.43
N HIS A 268 2.60 11.61 12.91
CA HIS A 268 2.80 10.44 12.06
C HIS A 268 1.63 9.46 12.05
N LEU A 269 0.80 9.48 13.07
CA LEU A 269 -0.34 8.58 13.25
C LEU A 269 -1.67 9.33 13.40
N ALA A 270 -1.71 10.62 13.11
CA ALA A 270 -2.91 11.45 13.29
C ALA A 270 -4.12 10.86 12.55
N GLY A 271 -3.96 10.48 11.28
CA GLY A 271 -5.03 9.87 10.50
C GLY A 271 -5.50 8.52 11.04
N ASP A 272 -4.60 7.71 11.60
CA ASP A 272 -4.96 6.44 12.23
C ASP A 272 -5.76 6.67 13.52
N ILE A 273 -5.37 7.65 14.33
CA ILE A 273 -6.08 8.02 15.56
C ILE A 273 -7.45 8.62 15.25
N ASP A 274 -7.55 9.51 14.28
CA ASP A 274 -8.82 10.12 13.85
C ASP A 274 -9.81 9.06 13.34
N ASN A 275 -9.32 8.00 12.69
CA ASN A 275 -10.16 6.88 12.26
C ASN A 275 -10.65 5.98 13.40
N LEU A 276 -10.00 6.03 14.57
CA LEU A 276 -10.38 5.25 15.76
C LEU A 276 -11.31 6.03 16.71
N ALA A 277 -11.35 7.35 16.61
CA ALA A 277 -12.17 8.24 17.43
C ALA A 277 -13.62 8.32 16.92
#